data_3e08c483ea27587a5b095acd8d6b279b
#
_entry.id   3e08c483ea27587a5b095acd8d6b279b
#
_cell.length_a   1.000
_cell.length_b   1.000
_cell.length_c   1.000
_cell.angle_alpha   90.00
_cell.angle_beta   90.00
_cell.angle_gamma   90.00
#
_symmetry.space_group_name_H-M   'P 1'
#
loop_
_entity.id
_entity.type
_entity.pdbx_description
1 polymer ?
#
loop_
_entity_poly.entity_id
_entity_poly.type
_entity_poly.pdbx_seq_one_letter_code
_entity_poly.pdbx_strand_id
1 'polypeptide(L)'
;YVDAHFADESFEHMVQPKMVYISNPTEIGTIYKKEELQAIYQVCKERGVYLFLDGARLGYGLMCRDNDLTLEDITANTDVFYIGGTKVGALFGEAVVIRNEELKKDFRYNIKQRGGMLAKGRLLGIQFLTLFEENRYFDISAHAARLAEKLKDELTKMGVKFYIDSPTNQQFPILPDAVLAELKKKYSFAYQERMDE
;
A
#
# COMPACT_ATOMS: atom_id res chain seq x y z
N TYR A 1 -0.94 -19.53 -3.33
CA TYR A 1 -2.34 -19.26 -3.71
C TYR A 1 -2.54 -19.32 -5.23
N VAL A 2 -1.80 -18.53 -6.03
CA VAL A 2 -1.96 -18.50 -7.49
C VAL A 2 -1.79 -19.90 -8.06
N ASP A 3 -0.69 -20.57 -7.79
CA ASP A 3 -0.43 -21.92 -8.30
C ASP A 3 -1.46 -22.94 -7.81
N ALA A 4 -1.87 -22.87 -6.56
CA ALA A 4 -2.90 -23.76 -6.01
C ALA A 4 -4.23 -23.61 -6.75
N HIS A 5 -4.63 -22.37 -7.07
CA HIS A 5 -5.86 -22.13 -7.82
C HIS A 5 -5.81 -22.74 -9.23
N PHE A 6 -4.68 -22.59 -9.96
CA PHE A 6 -4.52 -23.14 -11.29
C PHE A 6 -4.31 -24.67 -11.32
N ALA A 7 -3.97 -25.27 -10.19
CA ALA A 7 -3.82 -26.73 -10.02
C ALA A 7 -5.10 -27.41 -9.48
N ASP A 8 -6.16 -26.67 -9.19
CA ASP A 8 -7.42 -27.21 -8.67
C ASP A 8 -8.13 -28.02 -9.75
N GLU A 9 -8.58 -29.23 -9.42
CA GLU A 9 -9.30 -30.11 -10.32
C GLU A 9 -10.64 -29.57 -10.79
N SER A 10 -11.23 -28.64 -10.03
CA SER A 10 -12.48 -27.94 -10.35
C SER A 10 -12.26 -26.61 -11.08
N PHE A 11 -11.05 -26.33 -11.54
CA PHE A 11 -10.65 -25.05 -12.16
C PHE A 11 -11.61 -24.56 -13.25
N GLU A 12 -12.15 -25.46 -14.06
CA GLU A 12 -13.10 -25.14 -15.12
C GLU A 12 -14.45 -24.61 -14.62
N HIS A 13 -14.78 -24.86 -13.35
CA HIS A 13 -16.00 -24.36 -12.69
C HIS A 13 -15.76 -23.05 -11.92
N MET A 14 -14.53 -22.55 -11.88
CA MET A 14 -14.15 -21.38 -11.12
C MET A 14 -13.98 -20.16 -12.03
N VAL A 15 -14.07 -18.98 -11.43
CA VAL A 15 -13.74 -17.73 -12.12
C VAL A 15 -12.27 -17.75 -12.52
N GLN A 16 -12.00 -17.51 -13.79
CA GLN A 16 -10.62 -17.46 -14.30
C GLN A 16 -9.90 -16.21 -13.79
N PRO A 17 -8.85 -16.33 -12.98
CA PRO A 17 -8.11 -15.18 -12.51
C PRO A 17 -7.40 -14.48 -13.67
N LYS A 18 -7.43 -13.16 -13.67
CA LYS A 18 -6.73 -12.31 -14.64
C LYS A 18 -5.75 -11.36 -13.98
N MET A 19 -5.88 -11.18 -12.69
CA MET A 19 -5.06 -10.25 -11.95
C MET A 19 -4.81 -10.76 -10.52
N VAL A 20 -3.59 -10.62 -10.05
CA VAL A 20 -3.23 -10.66 -8.63
C VAL A 20 -3.18 -9.22 -8.14
N TYR A 21 -3.86 -8.94 -7.04
CA TYR A 21 -3.89 -7.64 -6.38
C TYR A 21 -3.20 -7.76 -5.03
N ILE A 22 -2.21 -6.90 -4.80
CA ILE A 22 -1.49 -6.80 -3.52
C ILE A 22 -1.44 -5.36 -3.04
N SER A 23 -1.38 -5.15 -1.73
CA SER A 23 -1.15 -3.82 -1.13
C SER A 23 0.28 -3.75 -0.58
N ASN A 24 1.00 -2.65 -0.84
CA ASN A 24 2.30 -2.41 -0.23
C ASN A 24 2.45 -0.96 0.24
N PRO A 25 2.56 -0.72 1.57
CA PRO A 25 2.35 -1.67 2.68
C PRO A 25 0.96 -2.29 2.71
N THR A 26 0.85 -3.45 3.35
CA THR A 26 -0.45 -4.07 3.60
C THR A 26 -1.26 -3.28 4.63
N GLU A 27 -2.53 -3.61 4.79
CA GLU A 27 -3.45 -2.94 5.72
C GLU A 27 -3.01 -3.07 7.19
N ILE A 28 -2.26 -4.11 7.51
CA ILE A 28 -1.68 -4.33 8.85
C ILE A 28 -0.24 -3.84 8.97
N GLY A 29 0.26 -3.12 7.97
CA GLY A 29 1.55 -2.46 8.00
C GLY A 29 2.76 -3.35 7.71
N THR A 30 2.59 -4.54 7.15
CA THR A 30 3.70 -5.32 6.61
C THR A 30 4.10 -4.81 5.23
N ILE A 31 5.31 -5.11 4.80
CA ILE A 31 5.85 -4.75 3.49
C ILE A 31 6.33 -5.99 2.75
N TYR A 32 6.26 -5.95 1.44
CA TYR A 32 6.95 -6.92 0.60
C TYR A 32 8.42 -6.53 0.46
N LYS A 33 9.29 -7.53 0.50
CA LYS A 33 10.70 -7.40 0.15
C LYS A 33 10.89 -7.51 -1.35
N LYS A 34 12.05 -7.05 -1.83
CA LYS A 34 12.38 -7.08 -3.26
C LYS A 34 12.27 -8.49 -3.85
N GLU A 35 12.83 -9.48 -3.19
CA GLU A 35 12.80 -10.87 -3.64
C GLU A 35 11.37 -11.43 -3.66
N GLU A 36 10.53 -11.06 -2.68
CA GLU A 36 9.13 -11.50 -2.61
C GLU A 36 8.31 -10.89 -3.76
N LEU A 37 8.48 -9.60 -4.03
CA LEU A 37 7.79 -8.94 -5.14
C LEU A 37 8.20 -9.53 -6.48
N GLN A 38 9.49 -9.81 -6.68
CA GLN A 38 10.02 -10.46 -7.87
C GLN A 38 9.42 -11.85 -8.05
N ALA A 39 9.37 -12.65 -6.98
CA ALA A 39 8.81 -14.00 -7.03
C ALA A 39 7.32 -13.99 -7.38
N ILE A 40 6.53 -13.10 -6.78
CA ILE A 40 5.11 -12.92 -7.10
C ILE A 40 4.93 -12.55 -8.58
N TYR A 41 5.71 -11.58 -9.06
CA TYR A 41 5.63 -11.12 -10.45
C TYR A 41 5.99 -12.22 -11.43
N GLN A 42 7.01 -13.02 -11.13
CA GLN A 42 7.42 -14.15 -11.96
C GLN A 42 6.28 -15.18 -12.07
N VAL A 43 5.67 -15.57 -10.97
CA VAL A 43 4.51 -16.49 -10.97
C VAL A 43 3.35 -15.90 -11.78
N CYS A 44 3.07 -14.61 -11.65
CA CYS A 44 2.04 -13.94 -12.45
C CYS A 44 2.34 -14.06 -13.96
N LYS A 45 3.59 -13.84 -14.36
CA LYS A 45 4.00 -13.96 -15.78
C LYS A 45 3.87 -15.39 -16.29
N GLU A 46 4.29 -16.37 -15.54
CA GLU A 46 4.19 -17.80 -15.90
C GLU A 46 2.73 -18.25 -16.08
N ARG A 47 1.81 -17.67 -15.29
CA ARG A 47 0.38 -17.99 -15.35
C ARG A 47 -0.44 -17.07 -16.28
N GLY A 48 0.18 -16.09 -16.92
CA GLY A 48 -0.50 -15.16 -17.83
C GLY A 48 -1.53 -14.27 -17.12
N VAL A 49 -1.27 -13.91 -15.84
CA VAL A 49 -2.07 -12.98 -15.05
C VAL A 49 -1.30 -11.69 -14.80
N TYR A 50 -2.00 -10.58 -14.61
CA TYR A 50 -1.38 -9.29 -14.29
C TYR A 50 -1.12 -9.14 -12.80
N LEU A 51 -0.08 -8.39 -12.44
CA LEU A 51 0.15 -7.97 -11.06
C LEU A 51 -0.18 -6.49 -10.90
N PHE A 52 -1.15 -6.21 -10.02
CA PHE A 52 -1.53 -4.86 -9.60
C PHE A 52 -1.09 -4.60 -8.16
N LEU A 53 -0.34 -3.52 -7.93
CA LEU A 53 0.07 -3.12 -6.60
C LEU A 53 -0.68 -1.86 -6.14
N ASP A 54 -1.46 -2.01 -5.08
CA ASP A 54 -2.09 -0.91 -4.35
C ASP A 54 -1.03 -0.20 -3.51
N GLY A 55 -0.73 1.02 -3.89
CA GLY A 55 0.23 1.88 -3.21
C GLY A 55 -0.40 3.00 -2.40
N ALA A 56 -1.59 2.80 -1.81
CA ALA A 56 -2.29 3.83 -1.02
C ALA A 56 -1.42 4.44 0.10
N ARG A 57 -0.46 3.68 0.61
CA ARG A 57 0.53 4.08 1.62
C ARG A 57 1.97 3.87 1.17
N LEU A 58 2.19 3.88 -0.14
CA LEU A 58 3.47 3.49 -0.74
C LEU A 58 4.66 4.29 -0.19
N GLY A 59 4.50 5.60 0.00
CA GLY A 59 5.55 6.43 0.56
C GLY A 59 6.03 5.95 1.93
N TYR A 60 5.11 5.57 2.80
CA TYR A 60 5.46 5.05 4.13
C TYR A 60 6.20 3.71 4.05
N GLY A 61 5.79 2.83 3.13
CA GLY A 61 6.50 1.57 2.88
C GLY A 61 7.91 1.79 2.34
N LEU A 62 8.07 2.69 1.37
CA LEU A 62 9.37 3.01 0.79
C LEU A 62 10.34 3.66 1.79
N MET A 63 9.82 4.38 2.79
CA MET A 63 10.64 5.15 3.73
C MET A 63 10.73 4.53 5.13
N CYS A 64 10.18 3.35 5.35
CA CYS A 64 10.33 2.63 6.61
C CYS A 64 11.71 1.95 6.69
N ARG A 65 12.17 1.66 7.92
CA ARG A 65 13.52 1.14 8.20
C ARG A 65 13.85 -0.18 7.51
N ASP A 66 12.84 -1.02 7.31
CA ASP A 66 13.05 -2.39 6.81
C ASP A 66 12.84 -2.51 5.30
N ASN A 67 12.61 -1.40 4.60
CA ASN A 67 12.38 -1.41 3.16
C ASN A 67 13.67 -1.65 2.37
N ASP A 68 13.57 -2.46 1.32
CA ASP A 68 14.62 -2.71 0.35
C ASP A 68 14.17 -2.49 -1.11
N LEU A 69 12.95 -1.92 -1.29
CA LEU A 69 12.37 -1.59 -2.59
C LEU A 69 12.63 -0.13 -2.96
N THR A 70 12.82 0.11 -4.24
CA THR A 70 12.74 1.43 -4.89
C THR A 70 11.51 1.52 -5.79
N LEU A 71 11.18 2.72 -6.29
CA LEU A 71 10.13 2.87 -7.31
C LEU A 71 10.47 2.12 -8.61
N GLU A 72 11.74 2.06 -8.95
CA GLU A 72 12.24 1.30 -10.10
C GLU A 72 12.02 -0.20 -9.92
N ASP A 73 12.26 -0.73 -8.72
CA ASP A 73 12.00 -2.14 -8.41
C ASP A 73 10.51 -2.48 -8.54
N ILE A 74 9.64 -1.61 -8.03
CA ILE A 74 8.19 -1.75 -8.14
C ILE A 74 7.76 -1.70 -9.61
N THR A 75 8.28 -0.72 -10.36
CA THR A 75 8.00 -0.57 -11.79
C THR A 75 8.44 -1.79 -12.58
N ALA A 76 9.60 -2.37 -12.25
CA ALA A 76 10.13 -3.54 -12.94
C ALA A 76 9.31 -4.82 -12.65
N ASN A 77 8.66 -4.90 -11.50
CA ASN A 77 8.00 -6.10 -11.00
C ASN A 77 6.48 -5.95 -10.79
N THR A 78 5.83 -5.06 -11.53
CA THR A 78 4.37 -4.93 -11.59
C THR A 78 3.92 -4.60 -13.00
N ASP A 79 2.67 -4.89 -13.34
CA ASP A 79 2.05 -4.43 -14.59
C ASP A 79 1.43 -3.05 -14.42
N VAL A 80 0.82 -2.82 -13.26
CA VAL A 80 0.22 -1.54 -12.85
C VAL A 80 0.43 -1.36 -11.36
N PHE A 81 0.71 -0.14 -10.94
CA PHE A 81 0.62 0.25 -9.54
C PHE A 81 0.14 1.70 -9.43
N TYR A 82 -0.28 2.11 -8.24
CA TYR A 82 -0.50 3.52 -8.00
C TYR A 82 0.29 4.04 -6.80
N ILE A 83 0.63 5.31 -6.88
CA ILE A 83 1.32 6.06 -5.83
C ILE A 83 0.26 6.83 -5.06
N GLY A 84 0.03 6.46 -3.81
CA GLY A 84 -0.95 7.08 -2.96
C GLY A 84 -0.64 8.54 -2.67
N GLY A 85 -1.59 9.43 -2.95
CA GLY A 85 -1.44 10.87 -2.70
C GLY A 85 -2.14 11.35 -1.44
N THR A 86 -3.37 10.90 -1.24
CA THR A 86 -4.27 11.45 -0.19
C THR A 86 -3.78 11.24 1.24
N LYS A 87 -2.98 10.22 1.50
CA LYS A 87 -2.38 9.97 2.82
C LYS A 87 -1.02 10.64 3.01
N VAL A 88 -0.43 11.19 1.93
CA VAL A 88 0.92 11.77 1.93
C VAL A 88 0.90 13.26 1.51
N GLY A 89 -0.21 13.95 1.77
CA GLY A 89 -0.29 15.39 1.61
C GLY A 89 -1.07 15.89 0.39
N ALA A 90 -1.50 15.04 -0.54
CA ALA A 90 -2.43 15.45 -1.57
C ALA A 90 -3.84 15.65 -1.00
N LEU A 91 -4.58 16.59 -1.53
CA LEU A 91 -5.98 16.84 -1.15
C LEU A 91 -6.88 15.70 -1.66
N PHE A 92 -6.58 15.17 -2.84
CA PHE A 92 -7.31 14.07 -3.49
C PHE A 92 -6.48 13.48 -4.62
N GLY A 93 -6.80 12.24 -4.98
CA GLY A 93 -6.23 11.57 -6.15
C GLY A 93 -5.00 10.72 -5.86
N GLU A 94 -4.74 9.86 -6.83
CA GLU A 94 -3.64 8.91 -6.85
C GLU A 94 -2.94 8.99 -8.20
N ALA A 95 -1.63 8.74 -8.25
CA ALA A 95 -0.88 8.67 -9.51
C ALA A 95 -0.79 7.21 -9.97
N VAL A 96 -1.52 6.86 -11.01
CA VAL A 96 -1.51 5.52 -11.59
C VAL A 96 -0.35 5.38 -12.57
N VAL A 97 0.48 4.37 -12.35
CA VAL A 97 1.59 4.00 -13.23
C VAL A 97 1.26 2.72 -13.96
N ILE A 98 1.14 2.77 -15.27
CA ILE A 98 0.88 1.61 -16.13
C ILE A 98 2.16 1.29 -16.87
N ARG A 99 2.83 0.20 -16.48
CA ARG A 99 4.06 -0.23 -17.12
C ARG A 99 3.78 -1.10 -18.35
N ASN A 100 2.76 -1.95 -18.26
CA ASN A 100 2.41 -2.86 -19.34
C ASN A 100 1.73 -2.11 -20.49
N GLU A 101 2.34 -2.12 -21.68
CA GLU A 101 1.86 -1.39 -22.86
C GLU A 101 0.48 -1.85 -23.34
N GLU A 102 0.18 -3.14 -23.21
CA GLU A 102 -1.14 -3.68 -23.60
C GLU A 102 -2.28 -3.05 -22.80
N LEU A 103 -2.04 -2.73 -21.53
CA LEU A 103 -3.03 -2.11 -20.64
C LEU A 103 -3.22 -0.61 -20.90
N LYS A 104 -2.34 0.01 -21.69
CA LYS A 104 -2.47 1.42 -22.09
C LYS A 104 -3.42 1.60 -23.27
N LYS A 105 -3.65 0.54 -24.05
CA LYS A 105 -4.55 0.59 -25.19
C LYS A 105 -5.93 1.04 -24.74
N ASP A 106 -6.44 2.07 -25.40
CA ASP A 106 -7.76 2.67 -25.13
C ASP A 106 -7.99 3.17 -23.68
N PHE A 107 -6.93 3.25 -22.86
CA PHE A 107 -7.05 3.65 -21.45
C PHE A 107 -7.64 5.06 -21.30
N ARG A 108 -7.32 5.98 -22.22
CA ARG A 108 -7.89 7.33 -22.22
C ARG A 108 -9.40 7.33 -22.47
N TYR A 109 -9.91 6.44 -23.30
CA TYR A 109 -11.35 6.25 -23.50
C TYR A 109 -12.01 5.68 -22.23
N ASN A 110 -11.35 4.76 -21.57
CA ASN A 110 -11.83 4.22 -20.28
C ASN A 110 -11.91 5.32 -19.21
N ILE A 111 -10.91 6.19 -19.11
CA ILE A 111 -10.93 7.36 -18.21
C ILE A 111 -12.13 8.25 -18.55
N LYS A 112 -12.32 8.59 -19.82
CA LYS A 112 -13.44 9.42 -20.28
C LYS A 112 -14.79 8.80 -19.95
N GLN A 113 -14.96 7.53 -20.28
CA GLN A 113 -16.21 6.79 -20.07
C GLN A 113 -16.59 6.70 -18.58
N ARG A 114 -15.60 6.60 -17.70
CA ARG A 114 -15.76 6.54 -16.24
C ARG A 114 -15.84 7.90 -15.55
N GLY A 115 -15.88 9.00 -16.32
CA GLY A 115 -15.96 10.36 -15.79
C GLY A 115 -14.65 10.89 -15.20
N GLY A 116 -13.53 10.17 -15.36
CA GLY A 116 -12.23 10.55 -14.81
C GLY A 116 -11.48 11.64 -15.59
N MET A 117 -12.00 12.04 -16.77
CA MET A 117 -11.37 13.08 -17.58
C MET A 117 -11.94 14.46 -17.21
N LEU A 118 -11.38 15.04 -16.16
CA LEU A 118 -11.82 16.32 -15.61
C LEU A 118 -11.37 17.48 -16.51
N ALA A 119 -12.23 18.50 -16.70
CA ALA A 119 -11.89 19.73 -17.43
C ALA A 119 -10.71 20.48 -16.79
N LYS A 120 -10.56 20.38 -15.46
CA LYS A 120 -9.49 20.97 -14.67
C LYS A 120 -8.54 19.90 -14.10
N GLY A 121 -8.28 18.83 -14.86
CA GLY A 121 -7.44 17.69 -14.44
C GLY A 121 -6.03 18.06 -13.99
N ARG A 122 -5.49 19.22 -14.44
CA ARG A 122 -4.20 19.73 -13.96
C ARG A 122 -4.14 19.91 -12.44
N LEU A 123 -5.28 20.09 -11.75
CA LEU A 123 -5.31 20.20 -10.29
C LEU A 123 -4.81 18.94 -9.60
N LEU A 124 -5.04 17.76 -10.20
CA LEU A 124 -4.46 16.50 -9.74
C LEU A 124 -2.95 16.48 -10.01
N GLY A 125 -2.54 16.84 -11.23
CA GLY A 125 -1.12 16.80 -11.62
C GLY A 125 -0.24 17.75 -10.81
N ILE A 126 -0.73 18.95 -10.50
CA ILE A 126 0.01 19.95 -9.70
C ILE A 126 0.32 19.42 -8.30
N GLN A 127 -0.61 18.69 -7.66
CA GLN A 127 -0.38 18.09 -6.35
C GLN A 127 0.81 17.12 -6.38
N PHE A 128 0.83 16.22 -7.38
CA PHE A 128 1.92 15.27 -7.54
C PHE A 128 3.23 15.95 -7.94
N LEU A 129 3.18 16.95 -8.81
CA LEU A 129 4.36 17.76 -9.13
C LEU A 129 4.96 18.34 -7.84
N THR A 130 4.15 19.00 -7.01
CA THR A 130 4.61 19.60 -5.75
C THR A 130 5.13 18.55 -4.76
N LEU A 131 4.48 17.39 -4.68
CA LEU A 131 4.91 16.31 -3.77
C LEU A 131 6.25 15.69 -4.20
N PHE A 132 6.51 15.59 -5.50
CA PHE A 132 7.77 15.01 -5.99
C PHE A 132 8.90 16.05 -6.13
N GLU A 133 8.59 17.34 -6.18
CA GLU A 133 9.62 18.38 -6.10
C GLU A 133 10.38 18.29 -4.79
N GLU A 134 11.71 18.39 -4.85
CA GLU A 134 12.59 18.40 -3.69
C GLU A 134 12.38 17.21 -2.71
N ASN A 135 11.92 16.06 -3.24
CA ASN A 135 11.68 14.83 -2.49
C ASN A 135 10.62 14.92 -1.37
N ARG A 136 9.75 15.92 -1.37
CA ARG A 136 8.75 16.14 -0.30
C ARG A 136 7.89 14.92 0.01
N TYR A 137 7.49 14.16 -1.01
CA TYR A 137 6.72 12.91 -0.83
C TYR A 137 7.44 11.94 0.09
N PHE A 138 8.74 11.75 -0.13
CA PHE A 138 9.56 10.83 0.64
C PHE A 138 9.88 11.40 2.02
N ASP A 139 10.15 12.70 2.12
CA ASP A 139 10.44 13.35 3.40
C ASP A 139 9.25 13.35 4.36
N ILE A 140 8.04 13.64 3.87
CA ILE A 140 6.80 13.53 4.64
C ILE A 140 6.61 12.09 5.13
N SER A 141 6.83 11.12 4.25
CA SER A 141 6.68 9.70 4.55
C SER A 141 7.72 9.21 5.57
N ALA A 142 8.97 9.60 5.41
CA ALA A 142 10.05 9.28 6.34
C ALA A 142 9.80 9.90 7.73
N HIS A 143 9.31 11.13 7.76
CA HIS A 143 8.97 11.80 9.02
C HIS A 143 7.89 11.03 9.79
N ALA A 144 6.81 10.64 9.11
CA ALA A 144 5.72 9.90 9.72
C ALA A 144 6.15 8.49 10.20
N ALA A 145 6.93 7.76 9.39
CA ALA A 145 7.47 6.46 9.75
C ALA A 145 8.34 6.54 11.02
N ARG A 146 9.25 7.52 11.08
CA ARG A 146 10.09 7.76 12.26
C ARG A 146 9.29 8.09 13.53
N LEU A 147 8.23 8.88 13.42
CA LEU A 147 7.38 9.19 14.58
C LEU A 147 6.58 7.98 15.05
N ALA A 148 6.09 7.16 14.12
CA ALA A 148 5.41 5.92 14.45
C ALA A 148 6.35 4.92 15.13
N GLU A 149 7.58 4.80 14.65
CA GLU A 149 8.62 3.97 15.28
C GLU A 149 8.93 4.46 16.71
N LYS A 150 9.10 5.77 16.90
CA LYS A 150 9.31 6.35 18.24
C LYS A 150 8.16 6.01 19.19
N LEU A 151 6.92 6.13 18.73
CA LEU A 151 5.74 5.76 19.53
C LEU A 151 5.77 4.26 19.88
N LYS A 152 6.06 3.41 18.91
CA LYS A 152 6.17 1.96 19.09
C LYS A 152 7.23 1.60 20.14
N ASP A 153 8.41 2.22 20.04
CA ASP A 153 9.52 1.99 20.97
C ASP A 153 9.13 2.35 22.42
N GLU A 154 8.48 3.51 22.63
CA GLU A 154 8.05 3.92 23.95
C GLU A 154 6.96 3.00 24.51
N LEU A 155 5.98 2.61 23.71
CA LEU A 155 4.95 1.65 24.12
C LEU A 155 5.54 0.27 24.43
N THR A 156 6.53 -0.17 23.67
CA THR A 156 7.24 -1.44 23.88
C THR A 156 7.99 -1.40 25.23
N LYS A 157 8.68 -0.30 25.56
CA LYS A 157 9.33 -0.10 26.88
C LYS A 157 8.35 -0.17 28.05
N MET A 158 7.09 0.21 27.81
CA MET A 158 6.01 0.12 28.78
C MET A 158 5.38 -1.27 28.86
N GLY A 159 5.87 -2.24 28.09
CA GLY A 159 5.35 -3.60 28.05
C GLY A 159 4.10 -3.80 27.18
N VAL A 160 3.73 -2.83 26.37
CA VAL A 160 2.60 -2.95 25.44
C VAL A 160 2.95 -3.93 24.32
N LYS A 161 2.08 -4.91 24.11
CA LYS A 161 2.18 -5.84 22.99
C LYS A 161 1.56 -5.24 21.72
N PHE A 162 2.06 -5.65 20.57
CA PHE A 162 1.52 -5.29 19.27
C PHE A 162 0.98 -6.52 18.56
N TYR A 163 -0.09 -6.32 17.77
CA TYR A 163 -0.66 -7.39 16.93
C TYR A 163 0.37 -7.92 15.92
N ILE A 164 1.13 -7.02 15.34
CA ILE A 164 2.20 -7.33 14.39
C ILE A 164 3.35 -6.34 14.54
N ASP A 165 4.56 -6.77 14.22
CA ASP A 165 5.74 -5.90 14.17
C ASP A 165 5.77 -5.11 12.85
N SER A 166 4.94 -4.06 12.77
CA SER A 166 4.91 -3.18 11.61
C SER A 166 6.09 -2.22 11.61
N PRO A 167 6.87 -2.13 10.51
CA PRO A 167 7.91 -1.12 10.35
C PRO A 167 7.37 0.22 9.83
N THR A 168 6.07 0.31 9.50
CA THR A 168 5.47 1.46 8.81
C THR A 168 4.83 2.46 9.79
N ASN A 169 4.13 3.45 9.25
CA ASN A 169 3.38 4.42 10.06
C ASN A 169 2.12 3.86 10.72
N GLN A 170 1.70 2.63 10.39
CA GLN A 170 0.56 1.97 11.02
C GLN A 170 1.03 1.08 12.16
N GLN A 171 0.53 1.37 13.38
CA GLN A 171 0.87 0.64 14.59
C GLN A 171 -0.41 0.11 15.24
N PHE A 172 -0.36 -1.15 15.67
CA PHE A 172 -1.52 -1.88 16.21
C PHE A 172 -1.24 -2.35 17.65
N PRO A 173 -1.21 -1.43 18.64
CA PRO A 173 -1.01 -1.81 20.04
C PRO A 173 -2.24 -2.54 20.58
N ILE A 174 -2.01 -3.59 21.36
CA ILE A 174 -3.06 -4.33 22.10
C ILE A 174 -3.17 -3.67 23.46
N LEU A 175 -4.30 -3.01 23.72
CA LEU A 175 -4.53 -2.26 24.96
C LEU A 175 -5.69 -2.86 25.75
N PRO A 176 -5.54 -3.05 27.09
CA PRO A 176 -6.66 -3.42 27.94
C PRO A 176 -7.78 -2.38 27.91
N ASP A 177 -9.03 -2.82 27.99
CA ASP A 177 -10.22 -1.94 27.93
C ASP A 177 -10.17 -0.79 28.95
N ALA A 178 -9.68 -1.07 30.16
CA ALA A 178 -9.54 -0.04 31.21
C ALA A 178 -8.53 1.07 30.83
N VAL A 179 -7.39 0.68 30.24
CA VAL A 179 -6.37 1.62 29.74
C VAL A 179 -6.94 2.44 28.59
N LEU A 180 -7.63 1.77 27.65
CA LEU A 180 -8.23 2.41 26.49
C LEU A 180 -9.32 3.43 26.91
N ALA A 181 -10.12 3.12 27.94
CA ALA A 181 -11.13 4.03 28.47
C ALA A 181 -10.52 5.32 29.04
N GLU A 182 -9.38 5.25 29.73
CA GLU A 182 -8.67 6.42 30.22
C GLU A 182 -8.03 7.24 29.08
N LEU A 183 -7.37 6.56 28.14
CA LEU A 183 -6.74 7.21 27.00
C LEU A 183 -7.74 7.92 26.09
N LYS A 184 -8.94 7.37 25.90
CA LYS A 184 -10.01 7.97 25.08
C LYS A 184 -10.49 9.32 25.60
N LYS A 185 -10.19 9.71 26.84
CA LYS A 185 -10.47 11.05 27.35
C LYS A 185 -9.64 12.14 26.67
N LYS A 186 -8.50 11.79 26.10
CA LYS A 186 -7.55 12.73 25.47
C LYS A 186 -7.20 12.38 24.03
N TYR A 187 -7.33 11.12 23.62
CA TYR A 187 -6.89 10.60 22.34
C TYR A 187 -8.02 9.85 21.64
N SER A 188 -7.97 9.82 20.32
CA SER A 188 -8.88 9.01 19.50
C SER A 188 -8.11 7.82 18.93
N PHE A 189 -8.74 6.65 18.94
CA PHE A 189 -8.19 5.42 18.40
C PHE A 189 -9.15 4.85 17.36
N ALA A 190 -8.61 4.39 16.22
CA ALA A 190 -9.36 3.55 15.30
C ALA A 190 -9.41 2.14 15.89
N TYR A 191 -10.63 1.63 16.08
CA TYR A 191 -10.83 0.24 16.49
C TYR A 191 -10.54 -0.67 15.29
N GLN A 192 -9.67 -1.65 15.47
CA GLN A 192 -9.37 -2.63 14.44
C GLN A 192 -10.05 -3.96 14.76
N GLU A 193 -9.73 -4.55 15.89
CA GLU A 193 -10.22 -5.87 16.27
C GLU A 193 -10.12 -6.04 17.79
N ARG A 194 -10.92 -6.97 18.33
CA ARG A 194 -10.78 -7.44 19.70
C ARG A 194 -9.96 -8.72 19.69
N MET A 195 -8.92 -8.77 20.51
CA MET A 195 -8.14 -9.96 20.73
C MET A 195 -8.72 -10.67 21.96
N ASP A 196 -9.11 -11.93 21.79
CA ASP A 196 -9.45 -12.79 22.93
C ASP A 196 -8.14 -13.23 23.59
N GLU A 197 -8.16 -13.32 24.95
CA GLU A 197 -7.00 -13.76 25.73
C GLU A 197 -6.70 -15.25 25.53
#